data_69f4998ec4cb8415ea1aad5899581e98
#
_entry.id   69f4998ec4cb8415ea1aad5899581e98
#
_cell.length_a   1.000
_cell.length_b   1.000
_cell.length_c   1.000
_cell.angle_alpha   90.00
_cell.angle_beta   90.00
_cell.angle_gamma   90.00
#
_symmetry.space_group_name_H-M   'P 1'
#
loop_
_entity.id
_entity.type
_entity.pdbx_description
1 polymer ?
#
loop_
_entity_poly.entity_id
_entity_poly.type
_entity_poly.pdbx_seq_one_letter_code
_entity_poly.pdbx_strand_id
1 'polypeptide(L)'
;MNLEVSEAELQDAYNLFIENMPVPEKRVSHVMIIRDNYPTELEYEEKIALVTSELGTLEFSDLVRNYSDDLGTTDTDGDLGFTNGEVFPSEFESVIAELNVNDVSTAISYENNTHFLKVTEIKGSNTSTYEDKKTELVSELQQIKFEDEVAQISSSLTFSSFSLEEVKEFAESRGLELKDYTDLSAADFPFNFENSSVVTAT
;
A
#
# COMPACT_ATOMS: atom_id res chain seq x y z
N MET A 1 4.66 6.63 32.72
CA MET A 1 4.67 6.68 31.24
C MET A 1 3.44 5.93 30.75
N ASN A 2 2.48 6.61 30.11
CA ASN A 2 1.28 5.96 29.56
C ASN A 2 1.51 5.69 28.07
N LEU A 3 1.80 4.44 27.70
CA LEU A 3 1.97 3.98 26.32
C LEU A 3 0.73 3.26 25.79
N GLU A 4 -0.44 3.47 26.43
CA GLU A 4 -1.69 2.92 25.90
C GLU A 4 -2.01 3.52 24.56
N VAL A 5 -2.37 2.64 23.62
CA VAL A 5 -2.82 2.98 22.28
C VAL A 5 -4.32 2.75 22.23
N SER A 6 -5.06 3.78 21.88
CA SER A 6 -6.51 3.71 21.75
C SER A 6 -6.91 3.05 20.41
N GLU A 7 -8.11 2.49 20.36
CA GLU A 7 -8.67 1.91 19.14
C GLU A 7 -8.80 2.95 18.01
N ALA A 8 -9.05 4.22 18.34
CA ALA A 8 -9.12 5.29 17.36
C ALA A 8 -7.75 5.54 16.70
N GLU A 9 -6.68 5.62 17.50
CA GLU A 9 -5.31 5.76 16.97
C GLU A 9 -4.90 4.58 16.09
N LEU A 10 -5.30 3.37 16.47
CA LEU A 10 -5.05 2.17 15.66
C LEU A 10 -5.79 2.21 14.33
N GLN A 11 -7.05 2.64 14.34
CA GLN A 11 -7.84 2.77 13.12
C GLN A 11 -7.28 3.84 12.20
N ASP A 12 -6.84 4.98 12.74
CA ASP A 12 -6.21 6.05 11.97
C ASP A 12 -4.88 5.59 11.36
N ALA A 13 -4.05 4.88 12.13
CA ALA A 13 -2.80 4.30 11.63
C ALA A 13 -3.04 3.26 10.52
N TYR A 14 -4.06 2.42 10.67
CA TYR A 14 -4.42 1.46 9.65
C TYR A 14 -4.95 2.13 8.37
N ASN A 15 -5.78 3.16 8.49
CA ASN A 15 -6.24 3.94 7.35
C ASN A 15 -5.07 4.58 6.59
N LEU A 16 -4.11 5.15 7.32
CA LEU A 16 -2.90 5.71 6.74
C LEU A 16 -2.03 4.63 6.07
N PHE A 17 -1.93 3.45 6.67
CA PHE A 17 -1.26 2.30 6.08
C PHE A 17 -1.89 1.92 4.73
N ILE A 18 -3.22 1.80 4.67
CA ILE A 18 -3.95 1.49 3.42
C ILE A 18 -3.76 2.58 2.37
N GLU A 19 -3.83 3.86 2.76
CA GLU A 19 -3.68 5.01 1.86
C GLU A 19 -2.27 5.07 1.22
N ASN A 20 -1.25 4.66 1.96
CA ASN A 20 0.13 4.65 1.49
C ASN A 20 0.54 3.35 0.78
N MET A 21 -0.38 2.41 0.64
CA MET A 21 -0.09 1.18 -0.10
C MET A 21 0.08 1.46 -1.60
N PRO A 22 1.03 0.81 -2.25
CA PRO A 22 1.14 0.89 -3.69
C PRO A 22 -0.16 0.37 -4.35
N VAL A 23 -0.62 1.09 -5.36
CA VAL A 23 -1.77 0.65 -6.16
C VAL A 23 -1.42 -0.69 -6.80
N PRO A 24 -2.28 -1.70 -6.68
CA PRO A 24 -2.02 -2.99 -7.31
C PRO A 24 -1.89 -2.87 -8.83
N GLU A 25 -0.88 -3.50 -9.39
CA GLU A 25 -0.73 -3.60 -10.83
C GLU A 25 -1.48 -4.83 -11.35
N LYS A 26 -2.32 -4.62 -12.37
CA LYS A 26 -3.08 -5.68 -13.04
C LYS A 26 -2.52 -5.94 -14.42
N ARG A 27 -2.17 -7.21 -14.72
CA ARG A 27 -1.79 -7.63 -16.06
C ARG A 27 -3.04 -7.95 -16.85
N VAL A 28 -3.11 -7.39 -18.05
CA VAL A 28 -4.31 -7.43 -18.88
C VAL A 28 -4.01 -8.07 -20.21
N SER A 29 -4.89 -8.97 -20.66
CA SER A 29 -4.95 -9.45 -22.03
C SER A 29 -6.24 -8.98 -22.68
N HIS A 30 -6.24 -8.86 -24.03
CA HIS A 30 -7.43 -8.47 -24.76
C HIS A 30 -7.74 -9.34 -26.00
N VAL A 31 -9.01 -9.35 -26.38
CA VAL A 31 -9.49 -9.66 -27.73
C VAL A 31 -9.96 -8.34 -28.34
N MET A 32 -9.47 -7.99 -29.51
CA MET A 32 -9.88 -6.79 -30.24
C MET A 32 -10.59 -7.17 -31.53
N ILE A 33 -11.72 -6.54 -31.80
CA ILE A 33 -12.47 -6.67 -33.07
C ILE A 33 -12.46 -5.32 -33.72
N ILE A 34 -11.79 -5.23 -34.89
CA ILE A 34 -11.60 -3.99 -35.64
C ILE A 34 -12.78 -3.78 -36.56
N ARG A 35 -13.53 -2.68 -36.36
CA ARG A 35 -14.73 -2.37 -37.15
C ARG A 35 -14.47 -2.36 -38.65
N ASP A 36 -13.34 -1.83 -39.07
CA ASP A 36 -12.99 -1.66 -40.49
C ASP A 36 -12.69 -2.98 -41.21
N ASN A 37 -12.50 -4.08 -40.48
CA ASN A 37 -12.32 -5.42 -41.06
C ASN A 37 -13.64 -6.04 -41.56
N TYR A 38 -14.79 -5.43 -41.22
CA TYR A 38 -16.12 -5.95 -41.54
C TYR A 38 -16.85 -5.00 -42.51
N PRO A 39 -17.27 -5.49 -43.68
CA PRO A 39 -17.92 -4.68 -44.69
C PRO A 39 -19.24 -4.03 -44.27
N THR A 40 -19.97 -4.70 -43.37
CA THR A 40 -21.26 -4.21 -42.88
C THR A 40 -21.30 -4.17 -41.34
N GLU A 41 -22.21 -3.34 -40.79
CA GLU A 41 -22.49 -3.32 -39.35
C GLU A 41 -22.95 -4.66 -38.85
N LEU A 42 -23.81 -5.35 -39.61
CA LEU A 42 -24.33 -6.63 -39.23
C LEU A 42 -23.24 -7.70 -39.04
N GLU A 43 -22.26 -7.78 -39.97
CA GLU A 43 -21.15 -8.72 -39.86
C GLU A 43 -20.25 -8.41 -38.65
N TYR A 44 -20.08 -7.14 -38.33
CA TYR A 44 -19.34 -6.69 -37.14
C TYR A 44 -20.05 -7.08 -35.85
N GLU A 45 -21.36 -6.81 -35.77
CA GLU A 45 -22.20 -7.19 -34.62
C GLU A 45 -22.26 -8.71 -34.45
N GLU A 46 -22.40 -9.49 -35.56
CA GLU A 46 -22.37 -10.94 -35.54
C GLU A 46 -21.03 -11.47 -34.98
N LYS A 47 -19.90 -10.84 -35.33
CA LYS A 47 -18.59 -11.21 -34.80
C LYS A 47 -18.50 -10.95 -33.30
N ILE A 48 -18.97 -9.80 -32.83
CA ILE A 48 -19.03 -9.44 -31.40
C ILE A 48 -19.92 -10.46 -30.63
N ALA A 49 -21.10 -10.76 -31.20
CA ALA A 49 -22.02 -11.72 -30.59
C ALA A 49 -21.40 -13.13 -30.52
N LEU A 50 -20.67 -13.55 -31.55
CA LEU A 50 -19.96 -14.83 -31.58
C LEU A 50 -18.91 -14.86 -30.45
N VAL A 51 -18.03 -13.88 -30.34
CA VAL A 51 -17.01 -13.82 -29.28
C VAL A 51 -17.68 -13.80 -27.90
N THR A 52 -18.75 -13.02 -27.75
CA THR A 52 -19.52 -12.97 -26.49
C THR A 52 -20.09 -14.33 -26.09
N SER A 53 -20.59 -15.10 -27.09
CA SER A 53 -21.15 -16.44 -26.81
C SER A 53 -20.12 -17.49 -26.43
N GLU A 54 -18.87 -17.28 -26.87
CA GLU A 54 -17.75 -18.19 -26.57
C GLU A 54 -17.02 -17.83 -25.26
N LEU A 55 -17.31 -16.64 -24.68
CA LEU A 55 -16.80 -16.28 -23.34
C LEU A 55 -17.27 -17.32 -22.31
N GLY A 56 -16.32 -17.87 -21.55
CA GLY A 56 -16.57 -18.91 -20.56
C GLY A 56 -16.71 -20.33 -21.14
N THR A 57 -16.73 -20.49 -22.47
CA THR A 57 -16.72 -21.79 -23.15
C THR A 57 -15.32 -22.16 -23.61
N LEU A 58 -14.59 -21.21 -24.17
CA LEU A 58 -13.19 -21.34 -24.57
C LEU A 58 -12.27 -20.65 -23.57
N GLU A 59 -11.01 -21.11 -23.54
CA GLU A 59 -9.95 -20.39 -22.85
C GLU A 59 -9.71 -19.04 -23.56
N PHE A 60 -9.38 -18.02 -22.78
CA PHE A 60 -9.22 -16.66 -23.35
C PHE A 60 -8.10 -16.59 -24.41
N SER A 61 -7.03 -17.35 -24.25
CA SER A 61 -5.97 -17.48 -25.24
C SER A 61 -6.46 -18.06 -26.58
N ASP A 62 -7.43 -18.99 -26.53
CA ASP A 62 -8.04 -19.54 -27.74
C ASP A 62 -8.99 -18.52 -28.39
N LEU A 63 -9.70 -17.71 -27.59
CA LEU A 63 -10.49 -16.59 -28.11
C LEU A 63 -9.59 -15.57 -28.84
N VAL A 64 -8.43 -15.23 -28.26
CA VAL A 64 -7.45 -14.35 -28.89
C VAL A 64 -7.00 -14.91 -30.23
N ARG A 65 -6.54 -16.16 -30.27
CA ARG A 65 -6.01 -16.80 -31.50
C ARG A 65 -7.05 -16.96 -32.60
N ASN A 66 -8.29 -17.23 -32.21
CA ASN A 66 -9.35 -17.54 -33.18
C ASN A 66 -10.11 -16.30 -33.65
N TYR A 67 -10.16 -15.25 -32.84
CA TYR A 67 -11.11 -14.16 -33.06
C TYR A 67 -10.52 -12.76 -32.99
N SER A 68 -9.35 -12.57 -32.38
CA SER A 68 -8.77 -11.22 -32.29
C SER A 68 -8.25 -10.76 -33.64
N ASP A 69 -8.59 -9.51 -33.99
CA ASP A 69 -8.07 -8.82 -35.16
C ASP A 69 -6.73 -8.10 -34.85
N ASP A 70 -6.32 -8.05 -33.57
CA ASP A 70 -5.02 -7.51 -33.18
C ASP A 70 -3.91 -8.55 -33.34
N LEU A 71 -3.31 -8.54 -34.53
CA LEU A 71 -2.20 -9.45 -34.85
C LEU A 71 -0.93 -9.16 -34.04
N GLY A 72 -0.83 -7.97 -33.43
CA GLY A 72 0.34 -7.59 -32.66
C GLY A 72 0.45 -8.32 -31.31
N THR A 73 -0.67 -8.77 -30.76
CA THR A 73 -0.72 -9.45 -29.46
C THR A 73 -1.17 -10.91 -29.55
N THR A 74 -1.54 -11.40 -30.73
CA THR A 74 -2.06 -12.79 -30.92
C THR A 74 -1.06 -13.85 -30.41
N ASP A 75 0.23 -13.70 -30.71
CA ASP A 75 1.28 -14.65 -30.33
C ASP A 75 1.60 -14.61 -28.80
N THR A 76 1.12 -13.59 -28.11
CA THR A 76 1.28 -13.39 -26.66
C THR A 76 -0.04 -13.55 -25.90
N ASP A 77 -1.00 -14.27 -26.47
CA ASP A 77 -2.33 -14.50 -25.89
C ASP A 77 -3.07 -13.19 -25.54
N GLY A 78 -2.85 -12.15 -26.37
CA GLY A 78 -3.48 -10.84 -26.23
C GLY A 78 -2.88 -9.95 -25.15
N ASP A 79 -1.71 -10.27 -24.63
CA ASP A 79 -1.08 -9.58 -23.49
C ASP A 79 -0.74 -8.11 -23.82
N LEU A 80 -1.30 -7.21 -23.02
CA LEU A 80 -1.05 -5.76 -23.07
C LEU A 80 -0.05 -5.30 -21.98
N GLY A 81 0.36 -6.20 -21.07
CA GLY A 81 1.20 -5.88 -19.93
C GLY A 81 0.41 -5.41 -18.71
N PHE A 82 1.11 -4.72 -17.83
CA PHE A 82 0.58 -4.25 -16.54
C PHE A 82 0.07 -2.82 -16.61
N THR A 83 -0.98 -2.56 -15.82
CA THR A 83 -1.47 -1.21 -15.51
C THR A 83 -1.63 -1.04 -14.00
N ASN A 84 -1.40 0.19 -13.54
CA ASN A 84 -1.73 0.66 -12.19
C ASN A 84 -2.97 1.58 -12.17
N GLY A 85 -3.73 1.61 -13.27
CA GLY A 85 -4.88 2.48 -13.46
C GLY A 85 -4.61 3.72 -14.33
N GLU A 86 -3.39 3.89 -14.86
CA GLU A 86 -2.97 5.08 -15.62
C GLU A 86 -2.26 4.77 -16.96
N VAL A 87 -2.24 3.49 -17.37
CA VAL A 87 -1.49 3.06 -18.57
C VAL A 87 -2.37 3.00 -19.81
N PHE A 88 -3.61 2.55 -19.64
CA PHE A 88 -4.57 2.35 -20.73
C PHE A 88 -5.58 3.50 -20.83
N PRO A 89 -6.40 3.55 -21.90
CA PRO A 89 -7.52 4.49 -21.97
C PRO A 89 -8.46 4.38 -20.77
N SER A 90 -9.08 5.49 -20.39
CA SER A 90 -9.96 5.57 -19.22
C SER A 90 -11.15 4.58 -19.28
N GLU A 91 -11.62 4.26 -20.49
CA GLU A 91 -12.67 3.27 -20.73
C GLU A 91 -12.23 1.87 -20.33
N PHE A 92 -10.95 1.55 -20.54
CA PHE A 92 -10.37 0.26 -20.13
C PHE A 92 -10.07 0.27 -18.64
N GLU A 93 -9.40 1.32 -18.13
CA GLU A 93 -9.00 1.40 -16.72
C GLU A 93 -10.21 1.31 -15.78
N SER A 94 -11.32 1.95 -16.14
CA SER A 94 -12.56 1.89 -15.35
C SER A 94 -13.10 0.47 -15.23
N VAL A 95 -13.01 -0.33 -16.30
CA VAL A 95 -13.44 -1.73 -16.29
C VAL A 95 -12.43 -2.61 -15.59
N ILE A 96 -11.12 -2.42 -15.87
CA ILE A 96 -10.03 -3.19 -15.25
C ILE A 96 -10.06 -3.04 -13.72
N ALA A 97 -10.41 -1.85 -13.20
CA ALA A 97 -10.51 -1.61 -11.77
C ALA A 97 -11.45 -2.60 -11.07
N GLU A 98 -12.57 -2.96 -11.70
CA GLU A 98 -13.61 -3.84 -11.15
C GLU A 98 -13.29 -5.34 -11.32
N LEU A 99 -12.35 -5.72 -12.22
CA LEU A 99 -12.04 -7.11 -12.52
C LEU A 99 -11.06 -7.72 -11.52
N ASN A 100 -11.34 -8.95 -11.10
CA ASN A 100 -10.41 -9.80 -10.37
C ASN A 100 -9.59 -10.67 -11.31
N VAL A 101 -8.61 -11.42 -10.77
CA VAL A 101 -7.82 -12.38 -11.56
C VAL A 101 -8.75 -13.42 -12.21
N ASN A 102 -8.57 -13.61 -13.52
CA ASN A 102 -9.36 -14.46 -14.44
C ASN A 102 -10.74 -13.91 -14.80
N ASP A 103 -11.17 -12.79 -14.28
CA ASP A 103 -12.41 -12.16 -14.75
C ASP A 103 -12.22 -11.61 -16.17
N VAL A 104 -13.29 -11.69 -16.95
CA VAL A 104 -13.37 -11.15 -18.32
C VAL A 104 -14.46 -10.10 -18.38
N SER A 105 -14.17 -8.97 -19.03
CA SER A 105 -15.13 -7.89 -19.22
C SER A 105 -16.25 -8.26 -20.18
N THR A 106 -17.32 -7.49 -20.16
CA THR A 106 -18.23 -7.36 -21.31
C THR A 106 -17.54 -6.64 -22.46
N ALA A 107 -18.19 -6.56 -23.63
CA ALA A 107 -17.71 -5.78 -24.77
C ALA A 107 -17.55 -4.30 -24.43
N ILE A 108 -16.39 -3.73 -24.73
CA ILE A 108 -16.04 -2.32 -24.51
C ILE A 108 -15.79 -1.69 -25.86
N SER A 109 -16.49 -0.59 -26.16
CA SER A 109 -16.24 0.20 -27.36
C SER A 109 -15.15 1.23 -27.12
N TYR A 110 -14.11 1.23 -27.96
CA TYR A 110 -13.06 2.22 -27.93
C TYR A 110 -12.53 2.46 -29.38
N GLU A 111 -12.39 3.73 -29.77
CA GLU A 111 -11.92 4.14 -31.11
C GLU A 111 -12.62 3.39 -32.26
N ASN A 112 -13.96 3.25 -32.19
CA ASN A 112 -14.78 2.54 -33.18
C ASN A 112 -14.54 1.01 -33.25
N ASN A 113 -13.74 0.44 -32.32
CA ASN A 113 -13.49 -0.99 -32.22
C ASN A 113 -14.12 -1.57 -30.96
N THR A 114 -14.23 -2.89 -30.89
CA THR A 114 -14.72 -3.58 -29.69
C THR A 114 -13.61 -4.40 -29.06
N HIS A 115 -13.50 -4.30 -27.73
CA HIS A 115 -12.51 -4.99 -26.93
C HIS A 115 -13.17 -5.83 -25.82
N PHE A 116 -12.58 -6.97 -25.53
CA PHE A 116 -12.84 -7.77 -24.35
C PHE A 116 -11.54 -7.88 -23.57
N LEU A 117 -11.58 -7.53 -22.28
CA LEU A 117 -10.39 -7.49 -21.43
C LEU A 117 -10.45 -8.63 -20.42
N LYS A 118 -9.31 -9.23 -20.14
CA LYS A 118 -9.12 -10.20 -19.07
C LYS A 118 -7.98 -9.78 -18.17
N VAL A 119 -8.18 -9.79 -16.85
CA VAL A 119 -7.11 -9.67 -15.87
C VAL A 119 -6.48 -11.05 -15.66
N THR A 120 -5.20 -11.18 -15.98
CA THR A 120 -4.47 -12.46 -15.90
C THR A 120 -3.62 -12.57 -14.63
N GLU A 121 -3.19 -11.43 -14.04
CA GLU A 121 -2.35 -11.37 -12.85
C GLU A 121 -2.62 -10.07 -12.09
N ILE A 122 -2.51 -10.10 -10.76
CA ILE A 122 -2.49 -8.90 -9.91
C ILE A 122 -1.24 -8.95 -9.04
N LYS A 123 -0.40 -7.89 -9.10
CA LYS A 123 0.77 -7.71 -8.25
C LYS A 123 0.53 -6.60 -7.23
N GLY A 124 1.21 -6.71 -6.09
CA GLY A 124 1.16 -5.66 -5.05
C GLY A 124 -0.17 -5.60 -4.29
N SER A 125 -1.09 -6.55 -4.51
CA SER A 125 -2.28 -6.63 -3.67
C SER A 125 -1.87 -7.06 -2.26
N ASN A 126 -2.00 -6.17 -1.29
CA ASN A 126 -1.88 -6.53 0.11
C ASN A 126 -3.27 -6.93 0.64
N THR A 127 -3.39 -8.17 1.07
CA THR A 127 -4.63 -8.70 1.65
C THR A 127 -4.65 -8.60 3.17
N SER A 128 -3.67 -7.89 3.78
CA SER A 128 -3.60 -7.76 5.24
C SER A 128 -4.80 -7.00 5.77
N THR A 129 -5.59 -7.67 6.59
CA THR A 129 -6.73 -7.07 7.26
C THR A 129 -6.26 -6.19 8.44
N TYR A 130 -7.18 -5.39 8.99
CA TYR A 130 -6.93 -4.64 10.22
C TYR A 130 -6.43 -5.57 11.36
N GLU A 131 -7.06 -6.72 11.55
CA GLU A 131 -6.67 -7.66 12.58
C GLU A 131 -5.26 -8.24 12.37
N ASP A 132 -4.87 -8.47 11.11
CA ASP A 132 -3.52 -8.95 10.79
C ASP A 132 -2.45 -7.90 11.13
N LYS A 133 -2.76 -6.62 10.96
CA LYS A 133 -1.83 -5.51 11.20
C LYS A 133 -1.88 -4.95 12.62
N LYS A 134 -2.92 -5.22 13.38
CA LYS A 134 -3.17 -4.63 14.69
C LYS A 134 -1.98 -4.71 15.64
N THR A 135 -1.36 -5.88 15.76
CA THR A 135 -0.23 -6.08 16.70
C THR A 135 1.00 -5.26 16.29
N GLU A 136 1.28 -5.18 15.00
CA GLU A 136 2.39 -4.39 14.45
C GLU A 136 2.14 -2.89 14.70
N LEU A 137 0.94 -2.39 14.37
CA LEU A 137 0.55 -1.00 14.58
C LEU A 137 0.56 -0.58 16.06
N VAL A 138 0.14 -1.47 16.98
CA VAL A 138 0.26 -1.22 18.43
C VAL A 138 1.72 -0.96 18.79
N SER A 139 2.63 -1.83 18.34
CA SER A 139 4.06 -1.71 18.65
C SER A 139 4.68 -0.45 18.08
N GLU A 140 4.34 -0.10 16.85
CA GLU A 140 4.80 1.12 16.18
C GLU A 140 4.31 2.38 16.91
N LEU A 141 3.02 2.45 17.23
CA LEU A 141 2.46 3.60 17.94
C LEU A 141 3.00 3.74 19.37
N GLN A 142 3.23 2.61 20.05
CA GLN A 142 3.89 2.63 21.36
C GLN A 142 5.33 3.17 21.28
N GLN A 143 6.06 2.77 20.23
CA GLN A 143 7.42 3.27 20.00
C GLN A 143 7.42 4.78 19.73
N ILE A 144 6.52 5.28 18.89
CA ILE A 144 6.37 6.71 18.61
C ILE A 144 6.05 7.48 19.89
N LYS A 145 5.08 7.01 20.68
CA LYS A 145 4.71 7.64 21.96
C LYS A 145 5.87 7.65 22.95
N PHE A 146 6.66 6.59 22.99
CA PHE A 146 7.87 6.53 23.81
C PHE A 146 8.91 7.56 23.38
N GLU A 147 9.20 7.64 22.09
CA GLU A 147 10.17 8.60 21.53
C GLU A 147 9.75 10.05 21.77
N ASP A 148 8.46 10.35 21.57
CA ASP A 148 7.88 11.67 21.82
C ASP A 148 7.99 12.05 23.31
N GLU A 149 7.71 11.13 24.21
CA GLU A 149 7.82 11.40 25.65
C GLU A 149 9.28 11.60 26.08
N VAL A 150 10.21 10.79 25.55
CA VAL A 150 11.65 10.97 25.77
C VAL A 150 12.13 12.34 25.24
N ALA A 151 11.66 12.73 24.05
CA ALA A 151 12.00 14.04 23.48
C ALA A 151 11.47 15.20 24.32
N GLN A 152 10.24 15.10 24.84
CA GLN A 152 9.65 16.11 25.72
C GLN A 152 10.41 16.20 27.05
N ILE A 153 10.77 15.08 27.65
CA ILE A 153 11.58 15.03 28.88
C ILE A 153 12.95 15.68 28.63
N SER A 154 13.63 15.28 27.57
CA SER A 154 14.93 15.81 27.20
C SER A 154 14.89 17.32 26.97
N SER A 155 13.88 17.83 26.24
CA SER A 155 13.69 19.26 26.00
C SER A 155 13.46 20.03 27.31
N SER A 156 12.63 19.47 28.20
CA SER A 156 12.34 20.08 29.50
C SER A 156 13.60 20.21 30.39
N LEU A 157 14.46 19.19 30.34
CA LEU A 157 15.72 19.18 31.10
C LEU A 157 16.78 20.10 30.51
N THR A 158 16.75 20.39 29.22
CA THR A 158 17.77 21.21 28.54
C THR A 158 17.54 22.71 28.76
N PHE A 159 16.29 23.16 28.97
CA PHE A 159 15.95 24.59 29.08
C PHE A 159 15.96 25.17 30.47
N SER A 160 16.15 24.35 31.51
CA SER A 160 16.09 24.80 32.91
C SER A 160 17.35 24.36 33.68
N SER A 161 17.97 25.26 34.39
CA SER A 161 18.95 24.90 35.45
C SER A 161 18.16 24.35 36.64
N PHE A 162 17.92 23.07 36.66
CA PHE A 162 17.20 22.41 37.76
C PHE A 162 18.12 22.21 38.97
N SER A 163 17.62 22.53 40.15
CA SER A 163 18.17 21.98 41.39
C SER A 163 17.96 20.48 41.46
N LEU A 164 18.74 19.78 42.27
CA LEU A 164 18.56 18.32 42.47
C LEU A 164 17.16 17.98 42.96
N GLU A 165 16.53 18.85 43.77
CA GLU A 165 15.18 18.68 44.27
C GLU A 165 14.15 18.74 43.15
N GLU A 166 14.26 19.71 42.25
CA GLU A 166 13.38 19.85 41.10
C GLU A 166 13.50 18.65 40.12
N VAL A 167 14.72 18.11 39.94
CA VAL A 167 14.94 16.88 39.15
C VAL A 167 14.27 15.67 39.78
N LYS A 168 14.30 15.57 41.13
CA LYS A 168 13.61 14.50 41.85
C LYS A 168 12.09 14.60 41.73
N GLU A 169 11.54 15.79 41.97
CA GLU A 169 10.08 16.02 41.79
C GLU A 169 9.62 15.74 40.35
N PHE A 170 10.41 16.16 39.37
CA PHE A 170 10.11 15.87 37.96
C PHE A 170 10.11 14.37 37.68
N ALA A 171 11.13 13.64 38.12
CA ALA A 171 11.22 12.20 37.93
C ALA A 171 10.08 11.46 38.62
N GLU A 172 9.75 11.80 39.85
CA GLU A 172 8.64 11.23 40.60
C GLU A 172 7.29 11.47 39.92
N SER A 173 7.07 12.70 39.42
CA SER A 173 5.84 13.05 38.70
C SER A 173 5.61 12.23 37.43
N ARG A 174 6.68 11.69 36.84
CA ARG A 174 6.67 10.89 35.61
C ARG A 174 6.86 9.39 35.87
N GLY A 175 6.94 8.96 37.13
CA GLY A 175 7.19 7.57 37.51
C GLY A 175 8.58 7.07 37.05
N LEU A 176 9.56 7.96 36.93
CA LEU A 176 10.94 7.62 36.58
C LEU A 176 11.74 7.32 37.85
N GLU A 177 12.54 6.27 37.82
CA GLU A 177 13.45 5.91 38.90
C GLU A 177 14.74 6.71 38.76
N LEU A 178 15.02 7.60 39.75
CA LEU A 178 16.31 8.28 39.85
C LEU A 178 17.33 7.35 40.54
N LYS A 179 18.44 7.12 39.84
CA LYS A 179 19.60 6.45 40.40
C LYS A 179 20.66 7.49 40.76
N ASP A 180 20.95 7.59 42.06
CA ASP A 180 22.02 8.47 42.55
C ASP A 180 23.32 7.67 42.58
N TYR A 181 24.33 8.19 41.90
CA TYR A 181 25.66 7.59 41.86
C TYR A 181 26.62 8.60 42.51
N THR A 182 27.10 8.31 43.67
CA THR A 182 28.13 9.07 44.38
C THR A 182 29.50 8.43 44.13
N ASP A 183 30.53 9.27 44.00
CA ASP A 183 31.94 8.85 43.89
C ASP A 183 32.32 8.08 42.61
N LEU A 184 31.62 8.32 41.47
CA LEU A 184 31.98 7.73 40.19
C LEU A 184 33.19 8.42 39.54
N SER A 185 34.18 7.63 39.14
CA SER A 185 35.18 8.07 38.15
C SER A 185 34.61 8.03 36.73
N ALA A 186 35.22 8.75 35.80
CA ALA A 186 34.80 8.73 34.38
C ALA A 186 34.80 7.33 33.75
N ALA A 187 35.55 6.40 34.34
CA ALA A 187 35.60 4.99 33.90
C ALA A 187 34.45 4.14 34.40
N ASP A 188 33.72 4.60 35.41
CA ASP A 188 32.63 3.84 36.06
C ASP A 188 31.25 4.20 35.52
N PHE A 189 31.15 5.11 34.53
CA PHE A 189 29.87 5.43 33.91
C PHE A 189 29.34 4.25 33.09
N PRO A 190 28.11 3.76 33.37
CA PRO A 190 27.55 2.61 32.69
C PRO A 190 27.11 2.87 31.26
N PHE A 191 27.29 4.10 30.75
CA PHE A 191 26.85 4.52 29.40
C PHE A 191 27.95 5.27 28.68
N ASN A 192 28.11 5.03 27.39
CA ASN A 192 28.97 5.80 26.49
C ASN A 192 28.26 7.12 26.15
N PHE A 193 28.67 8.20 26.76
CA PHE A 193 28.16 9.56 26.52
C PHE A 193 28.89 10.26 25.36
N GLU A 194 29.09 9.63 24.24
CA GLU A 194 29.80 10.29 23.12
C GLU A 194 29.04 11.52 22.54
N ASN A 195 27.75 11.74 22.89
CA ASN A 195 26.95 12.87 22.40
C ASN A 195 25.99 13.50 23.42
N SER A 196 26.16 13.32 24.71
CA SER A 196 25.30 13.94 25.70
C SER A 196 26.00 15.02 26.54
N SER A 197 25.31 16.16 26.72
CA SER A 197 25.74 17.20 27.65
C SER A 197 25.63 16.65 29.06
N VAL A 198 26.76 16.37 29.70
CA VAL A 198 26.80 15.96 31.12
C VAL A 198 26.63 17.20 31.98
N VAL A 199 25.56 17.27 32.78
CA VAL A 199 25.41 18.27 33.83
C VAL A 199 26.28 17.85 35.00
N THR A 200 27.44 18.44 35.15
CA THR A 200 28.23 18.30 36.38
C THR A 200 27.74 19.34 37.39
N ALA A 201 27.13 18.88 38.49
CA ALA A 201 26.94 19.73 39.66
C ALA A 201 28.30 19.91 40.39
N THR A 202 28.75 21.14 40.55
CA THR A 202 29.85 21.53 41.43
C THR A 202 29.30 21.89 42.79
#